data_0436f3217fbae899521aaa8d238f5079
#
_entry.id   0436f3217fbae899521aaa8d238f5079
#
_cell.length_a   1.000
_cell.length_b   1.000
_cell.length_c   1.000
_cell.angle_alpha   90.00
_cell.angle_beta   90.00
_cell.angle_gamma   90.00
#
_symmetry.space_group_name_H-M   'P 1'
#
loop_
_entity.id
_entity.type
_entity.pdbx_description
1 polymer ?
#
loop_
_entity_poly.entity_id
_entity_poly.type
_entity_poly.pdbx_seq_one_letter_code
_entity_poly.pdbx_strand_id
1 'polypeptide(L)'
;MASDLILWFRDIQKAHIRQVGRKAVSLAELARIGIRVPSGFALTLKAHERTMHETGLGERIRCYLEKFEKANLLSLRNSQSTGNQILKMMKGTRLPEDIRSELFVAYERLCEVSGIHNVPVSVRSSGPISHPGLFDTYLNVQGKAQLEQKVVACWASVFAPRAIADRALRGSPAEEYYIGVVIVKMVNARSAGVLFSVNPITGDLNEAVIEGSWGLGESVVQASVAPDRFTVDKRTMELKEEIINEKLSEVLLSSEGTIVRPVSTERQAEPCLSKGEIRELVRLARIVEIHYGGIPQDIEWAISVNDSFPGNVSILQSRPVVGVQWGNKYRDKPPGRSVTNHIADLMVERLIA
;
A
#
# COMPACT_ATOMS: atom_id res chain seq x y z
N MET A 1 -28.17 12.53 5.65
CA MET A 1 -27.10 13.23 4.91
C MET A 1 -25.92 12.27 4.78
N ALA A 2 -25.27 12.21 3.63
CA ALA A 2 -24.06 11.39 3.50
C ALA A 2 -22.98 11.97 4.42
N SER A 3 -22.25 11.11 5.12
CA SER A 3 -21.15 11.51 6.01
C SER A 3 -20.00 12.12 5.20
N ASP A 4 -19.50 13.27 5.64
CA ASP A 4 -18.28 13.90 5.08
C ASP A 4 -17.00 13.25 5.62
N LEU A 5 -17.10 12.30 6.55
CA LEU A 5 -15.99 11.73 7.27
C LEU A 5 -15.57 10.37 6.71
N ILE A 6 -16.52 9.61 6.15
CA ILE A 6 -16.31 8.27 5.60
C ILE A 6 -16.93 8.16 4.22
N LEU A 7 -16.13 7.64 3.26
CA LEU A 7 -16.57 7.31 1.92
C LEU A 7 -16.27 5.85 1.60
N TRP A 8 -17.28 5.11 1.15
CA TRP A 8 -17.12 3.73 0.65
C TRP A 8 -16.56 3.74 -0.77
N PHE A 9 -15.79 2.71 -1.17
CA PHE A 9 -15.19 2.64 -2.52
C PHE A 9 -16.22 2.84 -3.63
N ARG A 10 -17.44 2.32 -3.49
CA ARG A 10 -18.52 2.52 -4.47
C ARG A 10 -18.94 3.99 -4.66
N ASP A 11 -18.75 4.82 -3.63
CA ASP A 11 -19.16 6.22 -3.61
C ASP A 11 -18.00 7.18 -3.95
N ILE A 12 -16.76 6.69 -3.92
CA ILE A 12 -15.56 7.47 -4.23
C ILE A 12 -15.44 7.69 -5.74
N GLN A 13 -15.25 8.93 -6.13
CA GLN A 13 -14.99 9.37 -7.50
C GLN A 13 -13.61 10.04 -7.60
N LYS A 14 -13.10 10.23 -8.82
CA LYS A 14 -11.82 10.91 -9.09
C LYS A 14 -11.75 12.31 -8.45
N ALA A 15 -12.88 13.03 -8.41
CA ALA A 15 -12.96 14.34 -7.77
C ALA A 15 -12.66 14.31 -6.27
N HIS A 16 -12.86 13.19 -5.59
CA HIS A 16 -12.62 13.04 -4.15
C HIS A 16 -11.15 12.87 -3.77
N ILE A 17 -10.20 12.99 -4.73
CA ILE A 17 -8.77 12.77 -4.48
C ILE A 17 -8.20 13.65 -3.35
N ARG A 18 -8.71 14.89 -3.22
CA ARG A 18 -8.33 15.80 -2.13
C ARG A 18 -8.96 15.47 -0.79
N GLN A 19 -10.00 14.64 -0.78
CA GLN A 19 -10.72 14.23 0.42
C GLN A 19 -10.22 12.89 0.99
N VAL A 20 -9.91 11.92 0.14
CA VAL A 20 -9.56 10.55 0.56
C VAL A 20 -8.20 10.07 0.08
N GLY A 21 -7.50 10.86 -0.73
CA GLY A 21 -6.18 10.53 -1.26
C GLY A 21 -6.20 9.55 -2.44
N ARG A 22 -5.00 9.37 -3.03
CA ARG A 22 -4.82 8.60 -4.28
C ARG A 22 -5.12 7.12 -4.13
N LYS A 23 -4.72 6.49 -3.02
CA LYS A 23 -4.94 5.03 -2.83
C LYS A 23 -6.42 4.68 -2.81
N ALA A 24 -7.24 5.47 -2.09
CA ALA A 24 -8.68 5.26 -2.05
C ALA A 24 -9.32 5.44 -3.43
N VAL A 25 -8.96 6.52 -4.14
CA VAL A 25 -9.47 6.78 -5.49
C VAL A 25 -9.07 5.67 -6.46
N SER A 26 -7.80 5.24 -6.46
CA SER A 26 -7.34 4.15 -7.33
C SER A 26 -8.11 2.86 -7.10
N LEU A 27 -8.29 2.42 -5.83
CA LEU A 27 -9.06 1.21 -5.53
C LEU A 27 -10.53 1.32 -5.97
N ALA A 28 -11.14 2.49 -5.77
CA ALA A 28 -12.51 2.76 -6.20
C ALA A 28 -12.66 2.75 -7.74
N GLU A 29 -11.70 3.32 -8.47
CA GLU A 29 -11.66 3.30 -9.94
C GLU A 29 -11.52 1.88 -10.46
N LEU A 30 -10.61 1.08 -9.89
CA LEU A 30 -10.42 -0.33 -10.25
C LEU A 30 -11.70 -1.15 -10.03
N ALA A 31 -12.35 -0.98 -8.88
CA ALA A 31 -13.63 -1.65 -8.61
C ALA A 31 -14.72 -1.27 -9.64
N ARG A 32 -14.77 0.01 -10.05
CA ARG A 32 -15.76 0.52 -11.01
C ARG A 32 -15.57 -0.05 -12.41
N ILE A 33 -14.35 -0.34 -12.83
CA ILE A 33 -14.07 -0.99 -14.13
C ILE A 33 -14.15 -2.52 -14.06
N GLY A 34 -14.71 -3.08 -12.98
CA GLY A 34 -14.95 -4.52 -12.84
C GLY A 34 -13.75 -5.34 -12.39
N ILE A 35 -12.67 -4.70 -11.91
CA ILE A 35 -11.54 -5.40 -11.31
C ILE A 35 -11.90 -5.77 -9.88
N ARG A 36 -11.64 -7.02 -9.50
CA ARG A 36 -11.84 -7.48 -8.12
C ARG A 36 -10.86 -6.79 -7.17
N VAL A 37 -11.42 -5.92 -6.36
CA VAL A 37 -10.75 -5.22 -5.26
C VAL A 37 -11.43 -5.64 -3.96
N PRO A 38 -10.71 -5.92 -2.88
CA PRO A 38 -11.33 -6.20 -1.59
C PRO A 38 -12.18 -5.02 -1.11
N SER A 39 -13.30 -5.31 -0.48
CA SER A 39 -14.23 -4.29 0.05
C SER A 39 -13.53 -3.39 1.06
N GLY A 40 -13.93 -2.11 1.07
CA GLY A 40 -13.35 -1.15 2.00
C GLY A 40 -14.00 0.22 1.91
N PHE A 41 -13.49 1.10 2.76
CA PHE A 41 -13.89 2.49 2.85
C PHE A 41 -12.69 3.37 3.20
N ALA A 42 -12.85 4.68 3.08
CA ALA A 42 -11.83 5.65 3.44
C ALA A 42 -12.34 6.62 4.50
N LEU A 43 -11.53 6.87 5.52
CA LEU A 43 -11.63 8.01 6.41
C LEU A 43 -11.02 9.23 5.70
N THR A 44 -11.75 10.34 5.66
CA THR A 44 -11.35 11.53 4.91
C THR A 44 -10.25 12.33 5.60
N LEU A 45 -9.58 13.19 4.86
CA LEU A 45 -8.63 14.17 5.41
C LEU A 45 -9.31 15.07 6.45
N LYS A 46 -10.61 15.40 6.26
CA LYS A 46 -11.42 16.19 7.21
C LYS A 46 -11.51 15.51 8.58
N ALA A 47 -11.61 14.18 8.63
CA ALA A 47 -11.61 13.45 9.90
C ALA A 47 -10.26 13.60 10.65
N HIS A 48 -9.14 13.57 9.92
CA HIS A 48 -7.81 13.83 10.50
C HIS A 48 -7.70 15.26 11.02
N GLU A 49 -8.01 16.25 10.17
CA GLU A 49 -7.97 17.68 10.51
C GLU A 49 -8.81 17.99 11.76
N ARG A 50 -10.08 17.52 11.80
CA ARG A 50 -10.95 17.69 12.95
C ARG A 50 -10.39 17.05 14.21
N THR A 51 -9.86 15.84 14.10
CA THR A 51 -9.23 15.17 15.26
C THR A 51 -8.07 15.99 15.80
N MET A 52 -7.19 16.50 14.95
CA MET A 52 -6.05 17.32 15.37
C MET A 52 -6.50 18.61 16.03
N HIS A 53 -7.56 19.25 15.54
CA HIS A 53 -8.10 20.47 16.07
C HIS A 53 -8.84 20.25 17.40
N GLU A 54 -9.82 19.32 17.43
CA GLU A 54 -10.68 19.10 18.58
C GLU A 54 -9.94 18.51 19.80
N THR A 55 -8.88 17.74 19.56
CA THR A 55 -8.02 17.22 20.65
C THR A 55 -6.92 18.19 21.09
N GLY A 56 -6.77 19.34 20.42
CA GLY A 56 -5.66 20.27 20.65
C GLY A 56 -4.27 19.75 20.26
N LEU A 57 -4.20 18.58 19.61
CA LEU A 57 -2.93 18.00 19.18
C LEU A 57 -2.23 18.83 18.11
N GLY A 58 -2.98 19.37 17.15
CA GLY A 58 -2.45 20.19 16.09
C GLY A 58 -1.67 21.37 16.63
N GLU A 59 -2.25 22.11 17.59
CA GLU A 59 -1.60 23.25 18.26
C GLU A 59 -0.36 22.82 19.04
N ARG A 60 -0.45 21.73 19.81
CA ARG A 60 0.69 21.22 20.58
C ARG A 60 1.87 20.81 19.69
N ILE A 61 1.58 20.17 18.55
CA ILE A 61 2.60 19.75 17.57
C ILE A 61 3.20 21.00 16.90
N ARG A 62 2.37 21.95 16.49
CA ARG A 62 2.81 23.23 15.91
C ARG A 62 3.77 23.97 16.84
N CYS A 63 3.36 24.24 18.08
CA CYS A 63 4.18 24.89 19.09
C CYS A 63 5.49 24.13 19.39
N TYR A 64 5.47 22.79 19.24
CA TYR A 64 6.68 22.00 19.40
C TYR A 64 7.63 22.17 18.20
N LEU A 65 7.11 22.13 16.98
CA LEU A 65 7.88 22.26 15.74
C LEU A 65 8.47 23.68 15.54
N GLU A 66 7.77 24.73 15.98
CA GLU A 66 8.24 26.11 15.95
C GLU A 66 9.56 26.36 16.70
N LYS A 67 9.92 25.46 17.64
CA LYS A 67 11.21 25.52 18.37
C LYS A 67 12.41 25.10 17.52
N PHE A 68 12.17 24.55 16.33
CA PHE A 68 13.23 24.07 15.45
C PHE A 68 13.28 24.91 14.18
N GLU A 69 14.45 25.43 13.85
CA GLU A 69 14.70 25.98 12.52
C GLU A 69 14.62 24.86 11.47
N LYS A 70 14.13 25.18 10.28
CA LYS A 70 14.00 24.20 9.17
C LYS A 70 15.32 23.48 8.87
N ALA A 71 16.45 24.21 8.91
CA ALA A 71 17.78 23.65 8.70
C ALA A 71 18.15 22.58 9.75
N ASN A 72 17.65 22.71 10.98
CA ASN A 72 17.92 21.77 12.05
C ASN A 72 17.15 20.45 11.90
N LEU A 73 15.99 20.46 11.21
CA LEU A 73 15.21 19.25 10.94
C LEU A 73 15.82 18.37 9.85
N LEU A 74 16.77 18.89 9.05
CA LEU A 74 17.49 18.13 8.03
C LEU A 74 18.51 17.15 8.63
N SER A 75 18.95 17.38 9.88
CA SER A 75 19.85 16.41 10.52
C SER A 75 19.06 15.16 10.93
N LEU A 76 19.62 13.98 10.62
CA LEU A 76 19.00 12.67 10.95
C LEU A 76 18.68 12.56 12.45
N ARG A 77 19.56 13.08 13.32
CA ARG A 77 19.39 13.06 14.77
C ARG A 77 18.19 13.90 15.22
N ASN A 78 18.03 15.09 14.65
CA ASN A 78 16.95 16.00 15.02
C ASN A 78 15.61 15.53 14.48
N SER A 79 15.55 15.07 13.22
CA SER A 79 14.32 14.49 12.66
C SER A 79 13.85 13.27 13.46
N GLN A 80 14.80 12.45 13.94
CA GLN A 80 14.49 11.26 14.76
C GLN A 80 13.95 11.64 16.15
N SER A 81 14.59 12.58 16.84
CA SER A 81 14.14 13.04 18.17
C SER A 81 12.79 13.75 18.08
N THR A 82 12.61 14.61 17.08
CA THR A 82 11.38 15.37 16.84
C THR A 82 10.23 14.44 16.49
N GLY A 83 10.42 13.53 15.55
CA GLY A 83 9.40 12.56 15.17
C GLY A 83 8.98 11.67 16.34
N ASN A 84 9.94 11.12 17.08
CA ASN A 84 9.64 10.28 18.24
C ASN A 84 8.85 11.03 19.32
N GLN A 85 9.13 12.31 19.54
CA GLN A 85 8.38 13.12 20.49
C GLN A 85 6.95 13.37 20.04
N ILE A 86 6.73 13.67 18.75
CA ILE A 86 5.38 13.85 18.20
C ILE A 86 4.59 12.53 18.25
N LEU A 87 5.21 11.40 17.91
CA LEU A 87 4.59 10.09 18.04
C LEU A 87 4.15 9.80 19.47
N LYS A 88 4.94 10.22 20.48
CA LYS A 88 4.54 10.13 21.91
C LYS A 88 3.34 11.02 22.23
N MET A 89 3.26 12.23 21.68
CA MET A 89 2.11 13.13 21.89
C MET A 89 0.82 12.54 21.32
N MET A 90 0.91 11.84 20.19
CA MET A 90 -0.24 11.23 19.51
C MET A 90 -0.64 9.87 20.10
N LYS A 91 0.28 9.21 20.82
CA LYS A 91 0.02 7.89 21.43
C LYS A 91 -1.13 7.98 22.45
N GLY A 92 -2.12 7.11 22.28
CA GLY A 92 -3.27 7.04 23.18
C GLY A 92 -4.35 8.11 22.93
N THR A 93 -4.20 8.93 21.90
CA THR A 93 -5.26 9.85 21.47
C THR A 93 -6.50 9.07 21.09
N ARG A 94 -7.65 9.52 21.58
CA ARG A 94 -8.97 9.01 21.17
C ARG A 94 -9.54 9.91 20.08
N LEU A 95 -10.25 9.30 19.15
CA LEU A 95 -11.02 10.05 18.15
C LEU A 95 -12.15 10.83 18.83
N PRO A 96 -12.55 12.01 18.32
CA PRO A 96 -13.81 12.64 18.67
C PRO A 96 -14.96 11.65 18.52
N GLU A 97 -15.96 11.75 19.41
CA GLU A 97 -17.00 10.72 19.57
C GLU A 97 -17.80 10.45 18.29
N ASP A 98 -18.13 11.49 17.54
CA ASP A 98 -18.84 11.36 16.26
C ASP A 98 -17.98 10.66 15.19
N ILE A 99 -16.70 11.02 15.07
CA ILE A 99 -15.75 10.36 14.14
C ILE A 99 -15.59 8.89 14.53
N ARG A 100 -15.44 8.61 15.82
CA ARG A 100 -15.32 7.26 16.37
C ARG A 100 -16.56 6.42 16.09
N SER A 101 -17.73 6.97 16.33
CA SER A 101 -19.02 6.32 16.10
C SER A 101 -19.18 5.96 14.61
N GLU A 102 -18.93 6.90 13.70
CA GLU A 102 -19.02 6.64 12.26
C GLU A 102 -18.00 5.59 11.79
N LEU A 103 -16.76 5.63 12.29
CA LEU A 103 -15.75 4.63 12.00
C LEU A 103 -16.21 3.23 12.43
N PHE A 104 -16.82 3.12 13.62
CA PHE A 104 -17.30 1.84 14.15
C PHE A 104 -18.51 1.30 13.38
N VAL A 105 -19.45 2.16 13.00
CA VAL A 105 -20.58 1.81 12.14
C VAL A 105 -20.12 1.33 10.77
N ALA A 106 -19.13 2.01 10.17
CA ALA A 106 -18.58 1.59 8.89
C ALA A 106 -17.85 0.23 8.99
N TYR A 107 -17.11 0.01 10.06
CA TYR A 107 -16.43 -1.28 10.29
C TYR A 107 -17.43 -2.43 10.53
N GLU A 108 -18.48 -2.21 11.32
CA GLU A 108 -19.57 -3.20 11.51
C GLU A 108 -20.23 -3.56 10.18
N ARG A 109 -20.56 -2.56 9.37
CA ARG A 109 -21.09 -2.80 8.03
C ARG A 109 -20.11 -3.59 7.15
N LEU A 110 -18.79 -3.35 7.25
CA LEU A 110 -17.79 -4.13 6.53
C LEU A 110 -17.77 -5.59 7.02
N CYS A 111 -17.93 -5.82 8.32
CA CYS A 111 -18.09 -7.17 8.89
C CYS A 111 -19.34 -7.87 8.35
N GLU A 112 -20.48 -7.20 8.35
CA GLU A 112 -21.75 -7.72 7.84
C GLU A 112 -21.68 -8.13 6.38
N VAL A 113 -21.21 -7.23 5.48
CA VAL A 113 -21.11 -7.54 4.04
C VAL A 113 -20.03 -8.57 3.73
N SER A 114 -19.10 -8.78 4.65
CA SER A 114 -18.06 -9.80 4.54
C SER A 114 -18.47 -11.15 5.12
N GLY A 115 -19.54 -11.20 5.93
CA GLY A 115 -19.96 -12.38 6.69
C GLY A 115 -18.91 -12.82 7.75
N ILE A 116 -18.03 -11.92 8.19
CA ILE A 116 -16.92 -12.23 9.11
C ILE A 116 -17.00 -11.31 10.32
N HIS A 117 -17.17 -11.89 11.51
CA HIS A 117 -17.06 -11.14 12.76
C HIS A 117 -15.63 -10.64 12.95
N ASN A 118 -15.46 -9.34 13.30
CA ASN A 118 -14.16 -8.69 13.41
C ASN A 118 -13.26 -8.91 12.18
N VAL A 119 -13.84 -8.63 11.00
CA VAL A 119 -13.12 -8.83 9.73
C VAL A 119 -11.71 -8.22 9.77
N PRO A 120 -10.67 -8.99 9.42
CA PRO A 120 -9.32 -8.46 9.34
C PRO A 120 -9.23 -7.38 8.27
N VAL A 121 -8.64 -6.24 8.61
CA VAL A 121 -8.44 -5.13 7.67
C VAL A 121 -6.99 -4.66 7.64
N SER A 122 -6.60 -4.10 6.51
CA SER A 122 -5.42 -3.24 6.43
C SER A 122 -5.83 -1.79 6.65
N VAL A 123 -5.02 -1.04 7.40
CA VAL A 123 -5.18 0.39 7.66
C VAL A 123 -4.01 1.10 7.00
N ARG A 124 -4.27 1.84 5.92
CA ARG A 124 -3.26 2.38 5.02
C ARG A 124 -3.41 3.88 4.87
N SER A 125 -2.29 4.61 4.93
CA SER A 125 -2.24 6.05 4.64
C SER A 125 -2.63 6.35 3.19
N SER A 126 -3.41 7.40 2.97
CA SER A 126 -3.86 7.81 1.64
C SER A 126 -3.84 9.33 1.53
N GLY A 127 -2.75 9.88 1.03
CA GLY A 127 -2.61 11.31 0.76
C GLY A 127 -2.97 11.68 -0.69
N PRO A 128 -3.23 12.96 -0.96
CA PRO A 128 -3.47 13.46 -2.32
C PRO A 128 -2.20 13.37 -3.20
N ILE A 129 -1.02 13.39 -2.58
CA ILE A 129 0.27 13.17 -3.21
C ILE A 129 0.77 11.78 -2.81
N SER A 130 1.36 11.06 -3.76
CA SER A 130 1.92 9.74 -3.49
C SER A 130 3.33 9.87 -2.90
N HIS A 131 3.54 9.24 -1.75
CA HIS A 131 4.85 9.13 -1.12
C HIS A 131 5.12 7.65 -0.82
N PRO A 132 5.69 6.90 -1.78
CA PRO A 132 5.95 5.47 -1.59
C PRO A 132 6.86 5.22 -0.38
N GLY A 133 6.48 4.27 0.49
CA GLY A 133 7.27 3.88 1.66
C GLY A 133 7.39 4.91 2.79
N LEU A 134 6.82 6.11 2.62
CA LEU A 134 7.01 7.20 3.59
C LEU A 134 6.12 7.06 4.83
N PHE A 135 4.92 6.54 4.69
CA PHE A 135 3.93 6.40 5.77
C PHE A 135 3.62 4.94 6.07
N ASP A 136 3.16 4.68 7.29
CA ASP A 136 2.93 3.32 7.77
C ASP A 136 1.66 2.70 7.19
N THR A 137 1.70 1.37 7.13
CA THR A 137 0.57 0.49 6.84
C THR A 137 0.49 -0.54 7.95
N TYR A 138 -0.71 -0.78 8.46
CA TYR A 138 -0.98 -1.79 9.47
C TYR A 138 -1.84 -2.89 8.87
N LEU A 139 -1.38 -4.11 8.97
CA LEU A 139 -2.06 -5.30 8.45
C LEU A 139 -2.76 -6.08 9.56
N ASN A 140 -3.78 -6.82 9.19
CA ASN A 140 -4.53 -7.70 10.07
C ASN A 140 -5.05 -7.03 11.34
N VAL A 141 -5.57 -5.82 11.20
CA VAL A 141 -6.23 -5.08 12.28
C VAL A 141 -7.63 -5.65 12.48
N GLN A 142 -7.96 -6.03 13.72
CA GLN A 142 -9.23 -6.68 14.03
C GLN A 142 -9.92 -6.01 15.21
N GLY A 143 -11.24 -5.81 15.08
CA GLY A 143 -12.06 -5.20 16.12
C GLY A 143 -11.91 -3.66 16.22
N LYS A 144 -12.95 -3.05 16.77
CA LYS A 144 -13.11 -1.59 16.85
C LYS A 144 -11.96 -0.87 17.58
N ALA A 145 -11.52 -1.44 18.71
CA ALA A 145 -10.48 -0.81 19.53
C ALA A 145 -9.13 -0.77 18.81
N GLN A 146 -8.71 -1.87 18.18
CA GLN A 146 -7.50 -1.89 17.37
C GLN A 146 -7.62 -0.97 16.17
N LEU A 147 -8.78 -0.95 15.50
CA LEU A 147 -9.01 -0.09 14.34
C LEU A 147 -8.81 1.39 14.70
N GLU A 148 -9.43 1.88 15.77
CA GLU A 148 -9.24 3.25 16.26
C GLU A 148 -7.77 3.55 16.51
N GLN A 149 -7.07 2.68 17.24
CA GLN A 149 -5.65 2.85 17.54
C GLN A 149 -4.79 2.91 16.27
N LYS A 150 -5.06 2.05 15.27
CA LYS A 150 -4.28 2.00 14.04
C LYS A 150 -4.60 3.14 13.08
N VAL A 151 -5.82 3.69 13.11
CA VAL A 151 -6.16 4.93 12.40
C VAL A 151 -5.32 6.09 12.95
N VAL A 152 -5.30 6.28 14.27
CA VAL A 152 -4.47 7.32 14.91
C VAL A 152 -2.98 7.11 14.64
N ALA A 153 -2.49 5.87 14.73
CA ALA A 153 -1.10 5.54 14.41
C ALA A 153 -0.75 5.80 12.94
N CYS A 154 -1.69 5.52 12.01
CA CYS A 154 -1.53 5.82 10.60
C CYS A 154 -1.41 7.34 10.36
N TRP A 155 -2.22 8.16 11.01
CA TRP A 155 -2.09 9.61 10.98
C TRP A 155 -0.77 10.07 11.61
N ALA A 156 -0.37 9.48 12.72
CA ALA A 156 0.90 9.81 13.38
C ALA A 156 2.12 9.54 12.46
N SER A 157 2.03 8.59 11.53
CA SER A 157 3.13 8.26 10.62
C SER A 157 3.57 9.42 9.71
N VAL A 158 2.72 10.44 9.52
CA VAL A 158 3.12 11.66 8.79
C VAL A 158 4.19 12.46 9.54
N PHE A 159 4.34 12.21 10.83
CA PHE A 159 5.37 12.80 11.67
C PHE A 159 6.51 11.81 12.00
N ALA A 160 6.53 10.64 11.36
CA ALA A 160 7.66 9.73 11.48
C ALA A 160 8.98 10.43 11.06
N PRO A 161 10.14 10.09 11.64
CA PRO A 161 11.41 10.74 11.35
C PRO A 161 11.72 10.87 9.86
N ARG A 162 11.48 9.80 9.10
CA ARG A 162 11.67 9.78 7.63
C ARG A 162 10.75 10.77 6.91
N ALA A 163 9.51 10.94 7.40
CA ALA A 163 8.55 11.86 6.80
C ALA A 163 8.86 13.32 7.13
N ILE A 164 9.40 13.61 8.31
CA ILE A 164 9.88 14.94 8.69
C ILE A 164 11.10 15.31 7.83
N ALA A 165 12.06 14.39 7.68
CA ALA A 165 13.24 14.62 6.87
C ALA A 165 12.89 14.86 5.38
N ASP A 166 12.01 14.06 4.78
CA ASP A 166 11.55 14.23 3.40
C ASP A 166 10.89 15.61 3.19
N ARG A 167 10.02 16.03 4.12
CA ARG A 167 9.39 17.36 4.03
C ARG A 167 10.38 18.50 4.17
N ALA A 168 11.33 18.38 5.08
CA ALA A 168 12.39 19.39 5.26
C ALA A 168 13.22 19.54 3.98
N LEU A 169 13.59 18.42 3.33
CA LEU A 169 14.29 18.42 2.03
C LEU A 169 13.48 19.11 0.93
N ARG A 170 12.16 18.92 0.90
CA ARG A 170 11.27 19.53 -0.10
C ARG A 170 10.86 20.97 0.22
N GLY A 171 11.28 21.53 1.35
CA GLY A 171 10.88 22.86 1.80
C GLY A 171 9.39 22.98 2.14
N SER A 172 8.71 21.87 2.39
CA SER A 172 7.29 21.84 2.72
C SER A 172 7.06 22.11 4.21
N PRO A 173 5.95 22.79 4.60
CA PRO A 173 5.62 23.01 6.01
C PRO A 173 5.48 21.67 6.75
N ALA A 174 6.05 21.57 7.94
CA ALA A 174 5.96 20.37 8.77
C ALA A 174 4.61 20.25 9.50
N GLU A 175 3.85 21.34 9.58
CA GLU A 175 2.77 21.54 10.55
C GLU A 175 1.40 21.10 10.05
N GLU A 176 1.15 21.18 8.72
CA GLU A 176 -0.16 20.94 8.14
C GLU A 176 -0.10 19.83 7.08
N TYR A 177 0.00 18.59 7.54
CA TYR A 177 -0.05 17.46 6.64
C TYR A 177 -1.15 16.48 7.04
N TYR A 178 -2.35 16.70 6.49
CA TYR A 178 -3.46 15.79 6.71
C TYR A 178 -3.52 14.74 5.62
N ILE A 179 -3.81 13.50 6.02
CA ILE A 179 -4.00 12.37 5.12
C ILE A 179 -5.31 11.65 5.45
N GLY A 180 -5.94 11.10 4.44
CA GLY A 180 -6.97 10.10 4.62
C GLY A 180 -6.37 8.75 5.04
N VAL A 181 -7.23 7.87 5.51
CA VAL A 181 -6.88 6.48 5.82
C VAL A 181 -7.82 5.56 5.06
N VAL A 182 -7.24 4.60 4.35
CA VAL A 182 -8.00 3.56 3.65
C VAL A 182 -8.04 2.31 4.51
N ILE A 183 -9.24 1.85 4.79
CA ILE A 183 -9.52 0.60 5.51
C ILE A 183 -10.02 -0.42 4.49
N VAL A 184 -9.25 -1.49 4.30
CA VAL A 184 -9.52 -2.51 3.27
C VAL A 184 -9.55 -3.88 3.91
N LYS A 185 -10.57 -4.68 3.60
CA LYS A 185 -10.64 -6.08 4.01
C LYS A 185 -9.37 -6.82 3.58
N MET A 186 -8.75 -7.55 4.49
CA MET A 186 -7.61 -8.41 4.15
C MET A 186 -8.04 -9.59 3.29
N VAL A 187 -7.21 -9.91 2.32
CA VAL A 187 -7.28 -11.18 1.60
C VAL A 187 -6.48 -12.21 2.38
N ASN A 188 -7.09 -13.35 2.70
CA ASN A 188 -6.35 -14.50 3.20
C ASN A 188 -5.57 -15.11 2.04
N ALA A 189 -4.36 -14.62 1.83
CA ALA A 189 -3.58 -14.90 0.64
C ALA A 189 -2.83 -16.23 0.74
N ARG A 190 -2.98 -17.10 -0.29
CA ARG A 190 -2.09 -18.22 -0.53
C ARG A 190 -0.74 -17.74 -1.05
N SER A 191 -0.78 -16.76 -1.95
CA SER A 191 0.37 -16.07 -2.51
C SER A 191 0.02 -14.63 -2.83
N ALA A 192 1.01 -13.75 -2.81
CA ALA A 192 0.83 -12.35 -3.13
C ALA A 192 2.15 -11.75 -3.64
N GLY A 193 2.05 -10.58 -4.26
CA GLY A 193 3.24 -9.93 -4.80
C GLY A 193 2.94 -8.66 -5.57
N VAL A 194 3.83 -8.36 -6.51
CA VAL A 194 3.76 -7.20 -7.39
C VAL A 194 3.77 -7.60 -8.86
N LEU A 195 3.16 -6.78 -9.69
CA LEU A 195 3.18 -6.91 -11.14
C LEU A 195 3.50 -5.56 -11.77
N PHE A 196 4.50 -5.51 -12.60
CA PHE A 196 4.82 -4.37 -13.44
C PHE A 196 4.30 -4.61 -14.85
N SER A 197 3.46 -3.71 -15.37
CA SER A 197 2.93 -3.81 -16.73
C SER A 197 3.92 -3.35 -17.80
N VAL A 198 5.17 -3.27 -17.46
CA VAL A 198 6.37 -3.01 -18.30
C VAL A 198 7.51 -3.79 -17.68
N ASN A 199 8.47 -4.23 -18.47
CA ASN A 199 9.68 -4.80 -17.89
C ASN A 199 10.53 -3.67 -17.28
N PRO A 200 10.67 -3.61 -15.94
CA PRO A 200 11.35 -2.49 -15.29
C PRO A 200 12.87 -2.53 -15.44
N ILE A 201 13.43 -3.65 -15.91
CA ILE A 201 14.87 -3.81 -16.16
C ILE A 201 15.23 -3.39 -17.59
N THR A 202 14.42 -3.83 -18.58
CA THR A 202 14.69 -3.57 -20.01
C THR A 202 13.95 -2.34 -20.54
N GLY A 203 12.86 -1.91 -19.87
CA GLY A 203 11.95 -0.87 -20.35
C GLY A 203 11.01 -1.36 -21.47
N ASP A 204 10.92 -2.67 -21.73
CA ASP A 204 10.06 -3.21 -22.77
C ASP A 204 8.58 -3.10 -22.37
N LEU A 205 7.84 -2.29 -23.12
CA LEU A 205 6.40 -2.07 -22.91
C LEU A 205 5.53 -3.27 -23.29
N ASN A 206 6.07 -4.25 -24.03
CA ASN A 206 5.33 -5.46 -24.41
C ASN A 206 5.42 -6.55 -23.35
N GLU A 207 6.26 -6.38 -22.35
CA GLU A 207 6.45 -7.36 -21.28
C GLU A 207 5.78 -6.91 -20.00
N ALA A 208 5.14 -7.86 -19.31
CA ALA A 208 4.75 -7.74 -17.91
C ALA A 208 5.69 -8.62 -17.08
N VAL A 209 6.10 -8.10 -15.90
CA VAL A 209 6.92 -8.85 -14.96
C VAL A 209 6.15 -9.00 -13.66
N ILE A 210 5.99 -10.26 -13.22
CA ILE A 210 5.28 -10.60 -11.99
C ILE A 210 6.31 -11.12 -11.00
N GLU A 211 6.32 -10.62 -9.79
CA GLU A 211 7.06 -11.17 -8.66
C GLU A 211 6.10 -11.55 -7.55
N GLY A 212 6.28 -12.73 -6.96
CA GLY A 212 5.41 -13.24 -5.92
C GLY A 212 6.05 -14.25 -5.00
N SER A 213 5.45 -14.40 -3.82
CA SER A 213 5.85 -15.40 -2.83
C SER A 213 4.62 -15.96 -2.12
N TRP A 214 4.83 -16.97 -1.27
CA TRP A 214 3.76 -17.52 -0.42
C TRP A 214 3.31 -16.51 0.63
N GLY A 215 2.03 -16.60 1.00
CA GLY A 215 1.41 -15.78 2.03
C GLY A 215 1.13 -14.34 1.59
N LEU A 216 1.22 -13.40 2.53
CA LEU A 216 0.97 -11.97 2.32
C LEU A 216 2.13 -11.30 1.56
N GLY A 217 1.80 -10.33 0.72
CA GLY A 217 2.76 -9.61 -0.13
C GLY A 217 3.75 -8.69 0.60
N GLU A 218 3.63 -8.54 1.92
CA GLU A 218 4.51 -7.70 2.72
C GLU A 218 5.98 -8.09 2.56
N SER A 219 6.28 -9.39 2.56
CA SER A 219 7.64 -9.91 2.40
C SER A 219 8.26 -9.60 1.03
N VAL A 220 7.46 -9.59 -0.03
CA VAL A 220 7.89 -9.22 -1.38
C VAL A 220 8.14 -7.72 -1.48
N VAL A 221 7.18 -6.90 -0.99
CA VAL A 221 7.27 -5.43 -1.03
C VAL A 221 8.45 -4.92 -0.20
N GLN A 222 8.75 -5.56 0.94
CA GLN A 222 9.89 -5.22 1.79
C GLN A 222 11.22 -5.87 1.33
N ALA A 223 11.19 -6.63 0.23
CA ALA A 223 12.35 -7.36 -0.29
C ALA A 223 13.05 -8.26 0.75
N SER A 224 12.27 -8.83 1.67
CA SER A 224 12.76 -9.73 2.73
C SER A 224 12.83 -11.19 2.31
N VAL A 225 12.30 -11.53 1.12
CA VAL A 225 12.36 -12.87 0.50
C VAL A 225 12.82 -12.76 -0.94
N ALA A 226 13.35 -13.86 -1.49
CA ALA A 226 13.58 -14.01 -2.93
C ALA A 226 12.29 -14.49 -3.60
N PRO A 227 11.53 -13.62 -4.31
CA PRO A 227 10.26 -14.00 -4.93
C PRO A 227 10.49 -14.83 -6.19
N ASP A 228 9.49 -15.64 -6.57
CA ASP A 228 9.40 -16.16 -7.93
C ASP A 228 9.21 -14.99 -8.90
N ARG A 229 9.75 -15.12 -10.11
CA ARG A 229 9.60 -14.11 -11.16
C ARG A 229 9.13 -14.75 -12.46
N PHE A 230 8.13 -14.10 -13.08
CA PHE A 230 7.53 -14.52 -14.33
C PHE A 230 7.52 -13.34 -15.30
N THR A 231 8.16 -13.49 -16.45
CA THR A 231 8.15 -12.51 -17.54
C THR A 231 7.21 -12.99 -18.64
N VAL A 232 6.20 -12.21 -18.97
CA VAL A 232 5.14 -12.57 -19.90
C VAL A 232 5.03 -11.55 -21.03
N ASP A 233 4.96 -12.01 -22.27
CA ASP A 233 4.59 -11.16 -23.41
C ASP A 233 3.11 -10.78 -23.30
N LYS A 234 2.82 -9.49 -23.15
CA LYS A 234 1.45 -8.98 -22.97
C LYS A 234 0.56 -9.17 -24.19
N ARG A 235 1.12 -9.31 -25.38
CA ARG A 235 0.39 -9.42 -26.64
C ARG A 235 0.00 -10.88 -26.90
N THR A 236 0.96 -11.81 -26.77
CA THR A 236 0.73 -13.25 -27.03
C THR A 236 0.24 -14.01 -25.79
N MET A 237 0.43 -13.42 -24.60
CA MET A 237 0.18 -14.06 -23.28
C MET A 237 1.11 -15.27 -23.04
N GLU A 238 2.24 -15.34 -23.71
CA GLU A 238 3.24 -16.38 -23.55
C GLU A 238 4.19 -16.06 -22.40
N LEU A 239 4.47 -17.06 -21.58
CA LEU A 239 5.48 -17.00 -20.53
C LEU A 239 6.87 -17.11 -21.20
N LYS A 240 7.63 -16.00 -21.16
CA LYS A 240 8.97 -15.91 -21.76
C LYS A 240 10.07 -16.40 -20.83
N GLU A 241 9.91 -16.13 -19.54
CA GLU A 241 10.88 -16.48 -18.52
C GLU A 241 10.16 -16.86 -17.23
N GLU A 242 10.63 -17.90 -16.58
CA GLU A 242 10.17 -18.35 -15.28
C GLU A 242 11.38 -18.61 -14.39
N ILE A 243 11.48 -17.87 -13.28
CA ILE A 243 12.53 -18.05 -12.28
C ILE A 243 11.84 -18.40 -10.97
N ILE A 244 12.03 -19.63 -10.52
CA ILE A 244 11.49 -20.12 -9.25
C ILE A 244 12.61 -20.10 -8.23
N ASN A 245 12.41 -19.30 -7.18
CA ASN A 245 13.34 -19.18 -6.07
C ASN A 245 12.89 -20.02 -4.87
N GLU A 246 13.83 -20.34 -4.00
CA GLU A 246 13.54 -21.05 -2.76
C GLU A 246 12.88 -20.07 -1.76
N LYS A 247 11.62 -20.34 -1.41
CA LYS A 247 10.81 -19.51 -0.51
C LYS A 247 10.80 -20.11 0.89
N LEU A 248 11.74 -19.71 1.75
CA LEU A 248 11.96 -20.29 3.07
C LEU A 248 10.91 -19.91 4.11
N SER A 249 10.25 -18.77 3.94
CA SER A 249 9.25 -18.27 4.89
C SER A 249 8.07 -17.62 4.19
N GLU A 250 6.93 -17.63 4.86
CA GLU A 250 5.70 -16.97 4.45
C GLU A 250 5.12 -16.13 5.60
N VAL A 251 4.48 -15.02 5.27
CA VAL A 251 3.77 -14.16 6.23
C VAL A 251 2.28 -14.48 6.15
N LEU A 252 1.67 -14.81 7.27
CA LEU A 252 0.27 -15.22 7.35
C LEU A 252 -0.52 -14.33 8.31
N LEU A 253 -1.84 -14.31 8.15
CA LEU A 253 -2.75 -13.74 9.13
C LEU A 253 -2.74 -14.58 10.42
N SER A 254 -2.76 -13.92 11.58
CA SER A 254 -2.89 -14.58 12.88
C SER A 254 -4.03 -13.95 13.69
N SER A 255 -4.29 -14.44 14.90
CA SER A 255 -5.26 -13.81 15.81
C SER A 255 -4.85 -12.39 16.22
N GLU A 256 -3.55 -12.11 16.24
CA GLU A 256 -2.99 -10.81 16.64
C GLU A 256 -1.93 -10.34 15.62
N GLY A 257 -2.39 -9.65 14.56
CA GLY A 257 -1.47 -9.15 13.53
C GLY A 257 -1.02 -10.24 12.54
N THR A 258 0.20 -10.16 12.05
CA THR A 258 0.79 -11.13 11.12
C THR A 258 1.85 -11.98 11.80
N ILE A 259 2.05 -13.21 11.31
CA ILE A 259 3.07 -14.13 11.81
C ILE A 259 3.92 -14.63 10.64
N VAL A 260 5.23 -14.71 10.87
CA VAL A 260 6.16 -15.36 9.93
C VAL A 260 6.22 -16.85 10.27
N ARG A 261 6.04 -17.71 9.27
CA ARG A 261 6.20 -19.16 9.39
C ARG A 261 7.16 -19.71 8.36
N PRO A 262 7.88 -20.79 8.67
CA PRO A 262 8.65 -21.51 7.66
C PRO A 262 7.69 -22.15 6.63
N VAL A 263 8.08 -22.13 5.36
CA VAL A 263 7.42 -22.87 4.29
C VAL A 263 7.86 -24.32 4.36
N SER A 264 6.93 -25.27 4.18
CA SER A 264 7.30 -26.70 4.14
C SER A 264 8.28 -26.98 3.00
N THR A 265 9.21 -27.90 3.21
CA THR A 265 10.30 -28.18 2.29
C THR A 265 9.78 -28.49 0.86
N GLU A 266 8.64 -29.19 0.77
CA GLU A 266 8.03 -29.56 -0.50
C GLU A 266 7.58 -28.32 -1.30
N ARG A 267 7.09 -27.28 -0.59
CA ARG A 267 6.56 -26.05 -1.21
C ARG A 267 7.64 -24.98 -1.47
N GLN A 268 8.85 -25.10 -0.90
CA GLN A 268 9.87 -24.05 -1.03
C GLN A 268 10.24 -23.76 -2.47
N ALA A 269 10.38 -24.80 -3.28
CA ALA A 269 10.75 -24.71 -4.70
C ALA A 269 9.55 -24.82 -5.67
N GLU A 270 8.30 -24.85 -5.15
CA GLU A 270 7.12 -24.83 -6.02
C GLU A 270 6.79 -23.41 -6.50
N PRO A 271 6.30 -23.23 -7.74
CA PRO A 271 5.83 -21.95 -8.23
C PRO A 271 4.67 -21.42 -7.35
N CYS A 272 4.74 -20.19 -6.91
CA CYS A 272 3.68 -19.57 -6.10
C CYS A 272 2.42 -19.23 -6.90
N LEU A 273 2.48 -19.29 -8.23
CA LEU A 273 1.40 -19.03 -9.17
C LEU A 273 1.24 -20.18 -10.17
N SER A 274 -0.01 -20.53 -10.50
CA SER A 274 -0.33 -21.36 -11.65
C SER A 274 -0.26 -20.57 -12.96
N LYS A 275 -0.11 -21.27 -14.09
CA LYS A 275 -0.15 -20.65 -15.44
C LYS A 275 -1.45 -19.88 -15.71
N GLY A 276 -2.57 -20.34 -15.15
CA GLY A 276 -3.87 -19.67 -15.26
C GLY A 276 -3.86 -18.33 -14.52
N GLU A 277 -3.33 -18.30 -13.29
CA GLU A 277 -3.24 -17.09 -12.47
C GLU A 277 -2.27 -16.06 -13.06
N ILE A 278 -1.13 -16.51 -13.60
CA ILE A 278 -0.19 -15.64 -14.33
C ILE A 278 -0.90 -14.94 -15.51
N ARG A 279 -1.63 -15.69 -16.35
CA ARG A 279 -2.37 -15.11 -17.46
C ARG A 279 -3.46 -14.16 -17.00
N GLU A 280 -4.19 -14.50 -15.94
CA GLU A 280 -5.24 -13.62 -15.39
C GLU A 280 -4.67 -12.34 -14.85
N LEU A 281 -3.56 -12.38 -14.11
CA LEU A 281 -2.86 -11.20 -13.62
C LEU A 281 -2.43 -10.27 -14.76
N VAL A 282 -1.85 -10.81 -15.84
CA VAL A 282 -1.45 -10.00 -17.01
C VAL A 282 -2.68 -9.44 -17.72
N ARG A 283 -3.78 -10.21 -17.84
CA ARG A 283 -5.04 -9.72 -18.40
C ARG A 283 -5.58 -8.53 -17.61
N LEU A 284 -5.60 -8.63 -16.28
CA LEU A 284 -6.04 -7.55 -15.39
C LEU A 284 -5.11 -6.34 -15.51
N ALA A 285 -3.80 -6.55 -15.53
CA ALA A 285 -2.82 -5.48 -15.68
C ALA A 285 -3.01 -4.69 -16.99
N ARG A 286 -3.33 -5.36 -18.09
CA ARG A 286 -3.65 -4.70 -19.38
C ARG A 286 -4.91 -3.84 -19.27
N ILE A 287 -5.95 -4.31 -18.59
CA ILE A 287 -7.18 -3.53 -18.37
C ILE A 287 -6.85 -2.28 -17.56
N VAL A 288 -6.05 -2.41 -16.50
CA VAL A 288 -5.63 -1.28 -15.65
C VAL A 288 -4.79 -0.28 -16.46
N GLU A 289 -3.82 -0.76 -17.23
CA GLU A 289 -2.98 0.08 -18.08
C GLU A 289 -3.81 0.86 -19.11
N ILE A 290 -4.75 0.21 -19.79
CA ILE A 290 -5.69 0.85 -20.73
C ILE A 290 -6.53 1.91 -20.01
N HIS A 291 -7.08 1.61 -18.83
CA HIS A 291 -7.86 2.56 -18.04
C HIS A 291 -7.08 3.83 -17.71
N TYR A 292 -5.78 3.71 -17.44
CA TYR A 292 -4.89 4.84 -17.18
C TYR A 292 -4.18 5.38 -18.44
N GLY A 293 -4.78 5.18 -19.63
CA GLY A 293 -4.33 5.78 -20.89
C GLY A 293 -3.02 5.20 -21.43
N GLY A 294 -2.73 3.93 -21.15
CA GLY A 294 -1.52 3.25 -21.58
C GLY A 294 -0.29 3.53 -20.72
N ILE A 295 -0.46 4.21 -19.61
CA ILE A 295 0.64 4.43 -18.65
C ILE A 295 0.93 3.13 -17.89
N PRO A 296 2.15 2.61 -17.94
CA PRO A 296 2.53 1.40 -17.22
C PRO A 296 2.30 1.49 -15.72
N GLN A 297 1.84 0.39 -15.15
CA GLN A 297 1.39 0.30 -13.77
C GLN A 297 2.24 -0.65 -12.93
N ASP A 298 2.44 -0.26 -11.69
CA ASP A 298 2.93 -1.06 -10.57
C ASP A 298 1.70 -1.49 -9.76
N ILE A 299 1.45 -2.80 -9.73
CA ILE A 299 0.21 -3.41 -9.24
C ILE A 299 0.53 -4.39 -8.11
N GLU A 300 -0.04 -4.17 -6.93
CA GLU A 300 -0.05 -5.16 -5.85
C GLU A 300 -1.21 -6.14 -6.05
N TRP A 301 -0.97 -7.42 -5.91
CA TRP A 301 -1.96 -8.47 -6.11
C TRP A 301 -1.92 -9.52 -4.99
N ALA A 302 -3.01 -10.27 -4.85
CA ALA A 302 -3.09 -11.44 -3.98
C ALA A 302 -3.99 -12.53 -4.58
N ILE A 303 -3.64 -13.80 -4.30
CA ILE A 303 -4.43 -14.98 -4.60
C ILE A 303 -5.05 -15.52 -3.31
N SER A 304 -6.36 -15.44 -3.22
CA SER A 304 -7.13 -15.92 -2.06
C SER A 304 -7.11 -17.44 -1.94
N VAL A 305 -6.99 -17.95 -0.69
CA VAL A 305 -7.21 -19.39 -0.40
C VAL A 305 -8.70 -19.75 -0.34
N ASN A 306 -9.58 -18.76 -0.17
CA ASN A 306 -11.00 -18.98 0.11
C ASN A 306 -11.87 -19.03 -1.14
N ASP A 307 -11.34 -18.59 -2.27
CA ASP A 307 -12.06 -18.45 -3.52
C ASP A 307 -11.48 -19.37 -4.61
N SER A 308 -12.30 -19.80 -5.56
CA SER A 308 -11.84 -20.54 -6.73
C SER A 308 -11.44 -19.60 -7.87
N PHE A 309 -10.50 -20.07 -8.71
CA PHE A 309 -10.08 -19.37 -9.92
C PHE A 309 -11.26 -19.18 -10.90
N PRO A 310 -11.39 -18.04 -11.59
CA PRO A 310 -10.52 -16.82 -11.52
C PRO A 310 -10.89 -15.83 -10.39
N GLY A 311 -11.94 -16.14 -9.62
CA GLY A 311 -12.42 -15.29 -8.53
C GLY A 311 -11.46 -15.15 -7.35
N ASN A 312 -10.40 -15.96 -7.26
CA ASN A 312 -9.38 -15.88 -6.23
C ASN A 312 -8.36 -14.75 -6.46
N VAL A 313 -8.28 -14.18 -7.68
CA VAL A 313 -7.32 -13.10 -7.99
C VAL A 313 -7.89 -11.75 -7.57
N SER A 314 -7.16 -11.02 -6.75
CA SER A 314 -7.53 -9.67 -6.28
C SER A 314 -6.40 -8.68 -6.53
N ILE A 315 -6.75 -7.45 -6.94
CA ILE A 315 -5.83 -6.32 -7.02
C ILE A 315 -5.95 -5.49 -5.74
N LEU A 316 -4.82 -5.23 -5.09
CA LEU A 316 -4.73 -4.57 -3.80
C LEU A 316 -4.30 -3.10 -3.89
N GLN A 317 -3.62 -2.73 -4.98
CA GLN A 317 -3.19 -1.37 -5.29
C GLN A 317 -2.75 -1.30 -6.74
N SER A 318 -2.90 -0.12 -7.36
CA SER A 318 -2.26 0.21 -8.63
C SER A 318 -1.76 1.65 -8.61
N ARG A 319 -0.60 1.87 -9.19
CA ARG A 319 0.01 3.19 -9.37
C ARG A 319 0.86 3.21 -10.64
N PRO A 320 1.07 4.39 -11.26
CA PRO A 320 2.05 4.52 -12.33
C PRO A 320 3.43 4.06 -11.89
N VAL A 321 4.11 3.32 -12.76
CA VAL A 321 5.50 2.93 -12.51
C VAL A 321 6.37 4.19 -12.51
N VAL A 322 7.24 4.33 -11.51
CA VAL A 322 8.20 5.43 -11.38
C VAL A 322 9.63 4.89 -11.45
N GLY A 323 10.55 5.70 -11.91
CA GLY A 323 11.98 5.34 -11.93
C GLY A 323 12.42 4.53 -13.15
N VAL A 324 11.52 4.08 -14.00
CA VAL A 324 11.84 3.33 -15.22
C VAL A 324 11.80 4.25 -16.43
N GLN A 325 12.86 4.21 -17.27
CA GLN A 325 12.85 4.88 -18.59
C GLN A 325 12.30 3.90 -19.62
N TRP A 326 11.29 4.30 -20.35
CA TRP A 326 10.70 3.53 -21.44
C TRP A 326 11.57 3.59 -22.67
N GLY A 327 11.97 2.42 -23.21
CA GLY A 327 12.72 2.31 -24.47
C GLY A 327 14.10 1.64 -24.34
N ASN A 328 14.74 1.41 -25.48
CA ASN A 328 15.91 0.53 -25.70
C ASN A 328 17.21 0.80 -24.90
N LYS A 329 17.24 1.63 -23.87
CA LYS A 329 18.48 2.05 -23.19
C LYS A 329 19.02 1.09 -22.10
N TYR A 330 18.36 -0.06 -21.83
CA TYR A 330 18.76 -0.95 -20.73
C TYR A 330 19.08 -2.39 -21.13
N ARG A 331 19.62 -2.60 -22.34
CA ARG A 331 19.98 -3.97 -22.81
C ARG A 331 21.15 -4.65 -22.08
N ASP A 332 21.90 -3.96 -21.21
CA ASP A 332 23.19 -4.43 -20.70
C ASP A 332 23.28 -4.54 -19.16
N LYS A 333 22.22 -4.87 -18.42
CA LYS A 333 22.34 -5.15 -16.98
C LYS A 333 22.18 -6.63 -16.65
N PRO A 334 23.04 -7.16 -15.72
CA PRO A 334 23.11 -8.58 -15.45
C PRO A 334 21.85 -9.13 -14.78
N PRO A 335 21.45 -10.39 -15.08
CA PRO A 335 20.38 -11.08 -14.39
C PRO A 335 20.78 -11.42 -12.95
N GLY A 336 19.88 -11.23 -11.98
CA GLY A 336 20.08 -11.76 -10.64
C GLY A 336 19.51 -10.97 -9.46
N ARG A 337 18.99 -9.76 -9.64
CA ARG A 337 18.32 -9.01 -8.54
C ARG A 337 16.80 -9.00 -8.72
N SER A 338 16.08 -9.06 -7.59
CA SER A 338 14.64 -8.81 -7.58
C SER A 338 14.32 -7.46 -8.22
N VAL A 339 13.25 -7.40 -9.02
CA VAL A 339 12.77 -6.17 -9.67
C VAL A 339 12.38 -5.12 -8.63
N THR A 340 11.79 -5.57 -7.53
CA THR A 340 11.42 -4.69 -6.40
C THR A 340 12.66 -4.02 -5.79
N ASN A 341 13.76 -4.78 -5.62
CA ASN A 341 15.02 -4.23 -5.14
C ASN A 341 15.64 -3.25 -6.15
N HIS A 342 15.56 -3.56 -7.45
CA HIS A 342 16.09 -2.67 -8.49
C HIS A 342 15.34 -1.32 -8.53
N ILE A 343 14.01 -1.34 -8.38
CA ILE A 343 13.21 -0.11 -8.30
C ILE A 343 13.50 0.64 -6.99
N ALA A 344 13.68 -0.06 -5.87
CA ALA A 344 14.08 0.56 -4.62
C ALA A 344 15.45 1.27 -4.74
N ASP A 345 16.42 0.64 -5.38
CA ASP A 345 17.75 1.22 -5.65
C ASP A 345 17.63 2.49 -6.52
N LEU A 346 16.82 2.46 -7.60
CA LEU A 346 16.57 3.61 -8.45
C LEU A 346 15.86 4.76 -7.73
N MET A 347 14.99 4.46 -6.77
CA MET A 347 14.35 5.47 -5.92
C MET A 347 15.35 6.11 -4.95
N VAL A 348 16.24 5.32 -4.37
CA VAL A 348 17.31 5.79 -3.47
C VAL A 348 18.32 6.66 -4.24
N GLU A 349 18.77 6.23 -5.42
CA GLU A 349 19.67 7.01 -6.28
C GLU A 349 19.09 8.39 -6.64
N ARG A 350 17.76 8.49 -6.85
CA ARG A 350 17.09 9.76 -7.13
C ARG A 350 16.85 10.64 -5.89
N LEU A 351 16.90 10.08 -4.70
CA LEU A 351 16.81 10.83 -3.44
C LEU A 351 18.17 11.42 -3.02
N ILE A 352 19.26 10.89 -3.57
CA ILE A 352 20.63 11.30 -3.29
C ILE A 352 21.20 12.26 -4.38
N ALA A 353 20.59 12.27 -5.57
CA ALA A 353 20.92 13.19 -6.68
C ALA A 353 20.00 14.42 -6.69
#